data_4b03a6a4904d59dc70bea4e3515291b0
#
_entry.id   4b03a6a4904d59dc70bea4e3515291b0
#
_cell.length_a   1.000
_cell.length_b   1.000
_cell.length_c   1.000
_cell.angle_alpha   90.00
_cell.angle_beta   90.00
_cell.angle_gamma   90.00
#
_symmetry.space_group_name_H-M   'P 1'
#
loop_
_entity.id
_entity.type
_entity.pdbx_description
1 polymer ?
#
loop_
_entity_poly.entity_id
_entity_poly.type
_entity_poly.pdbx_seq_one_letter_code
_entity_poly.pdbx_strand_id
1 'polypeptide(L)'
;MRNLKRAAVYAVVLMMFLLTWLMMGASCSFSTANVKNALMTTAVDENNQPTDSVTEFDVGAEAYLSAELHNAPDDTTITFVWYYEGEELDHVSIDNQGLSDTMLNSNIVVPQAGAYSVEVYIDDRDKPDATVEFTAQ
;
A
#
# COMPACT_ATOMS: atom_id res chain seq x y z
N MET A 1 54.75 20.60 -22.43
CA MET A 1 54.63 20.36 -20.96
C MET A 1 53.46 21.15 -20.31
N ARG A 2 53.13 22.33 -20.73
CA ARG A 2 51.97 23.08 -20.13
C ARG A 2 50.61 22.45 -20.41
N ASN A 3 50.40 21.74 -21.50
CA ASN A 3 49.12 21.15 -21.90
C ASN A 3 48.83 19.84 -21.15
N LEU A 4 49.87 19.05 -20.74
CA LEU A 4 49.67 17.84 -19.95
C LEU A 4 49.19 18.13 -18.53
N LYS A 5 49.67 19.22 -17.91
CA LYS A 5 49.24 19.60 -16.56
C LYS A 5 47.81 20.11 -16.53
N ARG A 6 47.33 20.77 -17.61
CA ARG A 6 45.95 21.20 -17.74
C ARG A 6 44.99 20.00 -18.01
N ALA A 7 45.44 19.05 -18.82
CA ALA A 7 44.63 17.83 -19.08
C ALA A 7 44.46 16.98 -17.81
N ALA A 8 45.50 16.87 -16.98
CA ALA A 8 45.43 16.15 -15.70
C ALA A 8 44.49 16.83 -14.70
N VAL A 9 44.48 18.17 -14.66
CA VAL A 9 43.55 18.93 -13.76
C VAL A 9 42.09 18.74 -14.23
N TYR A 10 41.81 18.78 -15.52
CA TYR A 10 40.45 18.54 -16.04
C TYR A 10 39.96 17.11 -15.79
N ALA A 11 40.86 16.11 -15.92
CA ALA A 11 40.54 14.72 -15.63
C ALA A 11 40.19 14.49 -14.15
N VAL A 12 40.93 15.12 -13.23
CA VAL A 12 40.65 15.05 -11.79
C VAL A 12 39.35 15.76 -11.41
N VAL A 13 39.08 16.93 -12.01
CA VAL A 13 37.83 17.66 -11.77
C VAL A 13 36.63 16.88 -12.35
N LEU A 14 36.77 16.29 -13.52
CA LEU A 14 35.71 15.46 -14.13
C LEU A 14 35.45 14.19 -13.29
N MET A 15 36.49 13.58 -12.76
CA MET A 15 36.39 12.40 -11.90
C MET A 15 35.74 12.75 -10.53
N MET A 16 36.03 13.92 -9.97
CA MET A 16 35.35 14.40 -8.78
C MET A 16 33.85 14.71 -9.02
N PHE A 17 33.49 15.25 -10.18
CA PHE A 17 32.07 15.46 -10.53
C PHE A 17 31.31 14.16 -10.74
N LEU A 18 31.95 13.12 -11.28
CA LEU A 18 31.32 11.80 -11.42
C LEU A 18 31.12 11.09 -10.09
N LEU A 19 32.05 11.26 -9.12
CA LEU A 19 31.88 10.68 -7.78
C LEU A 19 30.77 11.35 -6.95
N THR A 20 30.52 12.64 -7.15
CA THR A 20 29.44 13.36 -6.45
C THR A 20 28.03 12.96 -6.95
N TRP A 21 27.91 12.46 -8.17
CA TRP A 21 26.63 11.97 -8.69
C TRP A 21 26.27 10.55 -8.21
N LEU A 22 27.26 9.76 -7.79
CA LEU A 22 27.00 8.43 -7.22
C LEU A 22 26.51 8.47 -5.76
N MET A 23 26.60 9.63 -5.08
CA MET A 23 26.15 9.77 -3.70
C MET A 23 24.72 10.31 -3.55
N MET A 24 24.00 10.57 -4.66
CA MET A 24 22.55 10.68 -4.63
C MET A 24 21.95 9.27 -4.61
N GLY A 25 22.37 8.48 -3.62
CA GLY A 25 21.71 7.23 -3.27
C GLY A 25 20.27 7.58 -2.96
N ALA A 26 19.33 6.99 -3.71
CA ALA A 26 17.94 6.99 -3.33
C ALA A 26 17.88 6.63 -1.84
N SER A 27 17.38 7.53 -1.01
CA SER A 27 17.00 7.20 0.35
C SER A 27 15.81 6.25 0.24
N CYS A 28 16.08 4.94 0.14
CA CYS A 28 15.07 3.93 0.34
C CYS A 28 14.67 4.02 1.82
N SER A 29 13.65 4.81 2.13
CA SER A 29 12.98 4.72 3.41
C SER A 29 12.23 3.40 3.41
N PHE A 30 12.83 2.37 3.97
CA PHE A 30 12.14 1.11 4.22
C PHE A 30 11.14 1.36 5.36
N SER A 31 9.88 1.56 5.03
CA SER A 31 8.82 1.55 6.02
C SER A 31 8.68 0.13 6.57
N THR A 32 8.65 0.01 7.90
CA THR A 32 8.40 -1.24 8.63
C THR A 32 6.91 -1.57 8.70
N ALA A 33 6.04 -0.68 8.25
CA ALA A 33 4.60 -0.88 8.21
C ALA A 33 4.23 -2.14 7.42
N ASN A 34 3.31 -2.92 7.96
CA ASN A 34 2.78 -4.11 7.29
C ASN A 34 1.31 -4.33 7.65
N VAL A 35 0.61 -5.02 6.76
CA VAL A 35 -0.79 -5.42 6.94
C VAL A 35 -0.83 -6.92 7.20
N LYS A 36 -1.59 -7.32 8.22
CA LYS A 36 -1.80 -8.72 8.60
C LYS A 36 -3.27 -9.03 8.76
N ASN A 37 -3.60 -10.32 8.75
CA ASN A 37 -4.91 -10.85 9.06
C ASN A 37 -6.05 -10.19 8.25
N ALA A 38 -5.78 -9.82 7.00
CA ALA A 38 -6.78 -9.28 6.10
C ALA A 38 -7.84 -10.34 5.75
N LEU A 39 -9.11 -10.00 5.95
CA LEU A 39 -10.25 -10.88 5.67
C LEU A 39 -11.49 -10.07 5.30
N MET A 40 -12.45 -10.75 4.67
CA MET A 40 -13.78 -10.21 4.45
C MET A 40 -14.71 -10.60 5.59
N THR A 41 -15.56 -9.65 5.99
CA THR A 41 -16.55 -9.84 7.06
C THR A 41 -17.88 -9.17 6.69
N THR A 42 -18.95 -9.62 7.29
CA THR A 42 -20.30 -9.01 7.08
C THR A 42 -20.50 -7.76 7.95
N ALA A 43 -19.72 -7.60 9.02
CA ALA A 43 -19.81 -6.44 9.90
C ALA A 43 -18.52 -6.30 10.74
N VAL A 44 -18.34 -5.12 11.29
CA VAL A 44 -17.32 -4.83 12.31
C VAL A 44 -17.99 -4.37 13.60
N ASP A 45 -17.38 -4.67 14.72
CA ASP A 45 -17.87 -4.29 16.05
C ASP A 45 -17.45 -2.85 16.43
N GLU A 46 -17.78 -2.44 17.66
CA GLU A 46 -17.45 -1.11 18.20
C GLU A 46 -15.95 -0.83 18.30
N ASN A 47 -15.12 -1.88 18.27
CA ASN A 47 -13.65 -1.80 18.29
C ASN A 47 -13.04 -1.99 16.89
N ASN A 48 -13.86 -1.89 15.84
CA ASN A 48 -13.46 -2.15 14.46
C ASN A 48 -12.95 -3.57 14.19
N GLN A 49 -13.30 -4.54 15.05
CA GLN A 49 -12.93 -5.95 14.86
C GLN A 49 -13.97 -6.65 13.96
N PRO A 50 -13.53 -7.58 13.09
CA PRO A 50 -14.47 -8.35 12.28
C PRO A 50 -15.34 -9.25 13.15
N THR A 51 -16.63 -9.34 12.83
CA THR A 51 -17.59 -10.18 13.57
C THR A 51 -17.62 -11.62 13.08
N ASP A 52 -17.18 -11.85 11.85
CA ASP A 52 -17.10 -13.15 11.18
C ASP A 52 -15.98 -13.14 10.13
N SER A 53 -15.85 -14.23 9.37
CA SER A 53 -14.97 -14.32 8.21
C SER A 53 -15.72 -15.06 7.10
N VAL A 54 -15.98 -14.37 6.00
CA VAL A 54 -16.76 -14.88 4.88
C VAL A 54 -16.05 -14.63 3.55
N THR A 55 -16.34 -15.48 2.57
CA THR A 55 -15.79 -15.35 1.20
C THR A 55 -16.88 -15.20 0.14
N GLU A 56 -18.15 -15.12 0.56
CA GLU A 56 -19.30 -15.06 -0.32
C GLU A 56 -20.32 -14.07 0.26
N PHE A 57 -20.87 -13.22 -0.61
CA PHE A 57 -21.84 -12.20 -0.25
C PHE A 57 -23.05 -12.26 -1.19
N ASP A 58 -24.20 -11.81 -0.70
CA ASP A 58 -25.36 -11.56 -1.54
C ASP A 58 -25.23 -10.21 -2.26
N VAL A 59 -25.73 -10.11 -3.47
CA VAL A 59 -25.89 -8.80 -4.17
C VAL A 59 -26.72 -7.87 -3.32
N GLY A 60 -26.25 -6.63 -3.15
CA GLY A 60 -26.86 -5.62 -2.29
C GLY A 60 -26.40 -5.65 -0.84
N ALA A 61 -25.66 -6.67 -0.43
CA ALA A 61 -25.06 -6.72 0.91
C ALA A 61 -23.86 -5.76 1.02
N GLU A 62 -23.59 -5.35 2.24
CA GLU A 62 -22.39 -4.58 2.57
C GLU A 62 -21.24 -5.54 2.88
N ALA A 63 -20.15 -5.45 2.12
CA ALA A 63 -18.97 -6.26 2.27
C ALA A 63 -17.86 -5.41 2.90
N TYR A 64 -17.35 -5.84 4.05
CA TYR A 64 -16.26 -5.18 4.77
C TYR A 64 -14.95 -5.94 4.57
N LEU A 65 -13.90 -5.19 4.23
CA LEU A 65 -12.54 -5.64 4.47
C LEU A 65 -12.14 -5.24 5.89
N SER A 66 -11.58 -6.17 6.64
CA SER A 66 -10.94 -5.92 7.92
C SER A 66 -9.51 -6.42 7.88
N ALA A 67 -8.57 -5.62 8.39
CA ALA A 67 -7.16 -5.96 8.44
C ALA A 67 -6.48 -5.28 9.63
N GLU A 68 -5.29 -5.75 9.97
CA GLU A 68 -4.47 -5.16 11.03
C GLU A 68 -3.27 -4.43 10.41
N LEU A 69 -3.10 -3.17 10.77
CA LEU A 69 -1.89 -2.40 10.48
C LEU A 69 -0.90 -2.55 11.63
N HIS A 70 0.35 -2.83 11.33
CA HIS A 70 1.43 -2.97 12.30
C HIS A 70 2.66 -2.15 11.93
N ASN A 71 3.34 -1.63 12.94
CA ASN A 71 4.61 -0.92 12.84
C ASN A 71 4.59 0.25 11.84
N ALA A 72 3.47 0.92 11.71
CA ALA A 72 3.34 2.05 10.82
C ALA A 72 3.98 3.31 11.42
N PRO A 73 4.90 3.98 10.70
CA PRO A 73 5.32 5.32 11.06
C PRO A 73 4.16 6.30 11.03
N ASP A 74 4.33 7.44 11.71
CA ASP A 74 3.41 8.56 11.56
C ASP A 74 3.32 8.95 10.07
N ASP A 75 2.19 9.48 9.66
CA ASP A 75 1.90 9.87 8.27
C ASP A 75 1.88 8.72 7.25
N THR A 76 1.66 7.48 7.70
CA THR A 76 1.44 6.35 6.80
C THR A 76 0.07 6.45 6.14
N THR A 77 0.04 6.36 4.82
CA THR A 77 -1.20 6.32 4.03
C THR A 77 -1.54 4.87 3.69
N ILE A 78 -2.79 4.51 3.86
CA ILE A 78 -3.33 3.20 3.48
C ILE A 78 -4.35 3.42 2.37
N THR A 79 -4.18 2.70 1.26
CA THR A 79 -5.12 2.75 0.13
C THR A 79 -5.75 1.39 -0.08
N PHE A 80 -7.08 1.36 -0.10
CA PHE A 80 -7.89 0.20 -0.46
C PHE A 80 -8.33 0.36 -1.90
N VAL A 81 -8.05 -0.64 -2.74
CA VAL A 81 -8.49 -0.67 -4.14
C VAL A 81 -9.41 -1.87 -4.33
N TRP A 82 -10.64 -1.62 -4.68
CA TRP A 82 -11.67 -2.63 -4.91
C TRP A 82 -11.77 -2.93 -6.40
N TYR A 83 -11.83 -4.21 -6.74
CA TYR A 83 -11.94 -4.69 -8.12
C TYR A 83 -13.17 -5.56 -8.29
N TYR A 84 -13.77 -5.47 -9.46
CA TYR A 84 -14.79 -6.37 -9.96
C TYR A 84 -14.33 -6.96 -11.29
N GLU A 85 -14.29 -8.30 -11.38
CA GLU A 85 -13.82 -9.03 -12.58
C GLU A 85 -12.47 -8.50 -13.11
N GLY A 86 -11.57 -8.10 -12.23
CA GLY A 86 -10.24 -7.58 -12.54
C GLY A 86 -10.17 -6.10 -12.91
N GLU A 87 -11.30 -5.39 -12.98
CA GLU A 87 -11.35 -3.95 -13.23
C GLU A 87 -11.57 -3.17 -11.94
N GLU A 88 -10.90 -2.03 -11.79
CA GLU A 88 -11.06 -1.17 -10.62
C GLU A 88 -12.50 -0.67 -10.51
N LEU A 89 -13.10 -0.92 -9.35
CA LEU A 89 -14.46 -0.50 -9.00
C LEU A 89 -14.46 0.78 -8.17
N ASP A 90 -13.58 0.86 -7.18
CA ASP A 90 -13.46 1.97 -6.25
C ASP A 90 -12.09 1.98 -5.57
N HIS A 91 -11.67 3.14 -5.06
CA HIS A 91 -10.52 3.23 -4.18
C HIS A 91 -10.72 4.30 -3.10
N VAL A 92 -10.17 4.03 -1.94
CA VAL A 92 -10.22 4.92 -0.77
C VAL A 92 -8.85 4.96 -0.10
N SER A 93 -8.38 6.15 0.18
CA SER A 93 -7.13 6.36 0.95
C SER A 93 -7.45 6.98 2.30
N ILE A 94 -6.83 6.45 3.34
CA ILE A 94 -6.89 6.94 4.72
C ILE A 94 -5.48 7.10 5.26
N ASP A 95 -5.31 7.94 6.28
CA ASP A 95 -4.07 7.98 7.04
C ASP A 95 -4.17 7.14 8.34
N ASN A 96 -3.03 6.78 8.91
CA ASN A 96 -2.98 6.00 10.15
C ASN A 96 -3.24 6.83 11.42
N GLN A 97 -3.50 8.14 11.29
CA GLN A 97 -3.75 9.06 12.42
C GLN A 97 -2.67 9.00 13.52
N GLY A 98 -1.42 8.73 13.15
CA GLY A 98 -0.30 8.59 14.07
C GLY A 98 -0.32 7.29 14.89
N LEU A 99 -1.15 6.31 14.53
CA LEU A 99 -1.22 5.01 15.20
C LEU A 99 -0.31 4.00 14.50
N SER A 100 0.66 3.47 15.22
CA SER A 100 1.57 2.46 14.67
C SER A 100 0.90 1.12 14.45
N ASP A 101 -0.08 0.81 15.28
CA ASP A 101 -0.86 -0.43 15.25
C ASP A 101 -2.33 -0.09 15.39
N THR A 102 -3.14 -0.51 14.42
CA THR A 102 -4.58 -0.23 14.42
C THR A 102 -5.34 -1.18 13.51
N MET A 103 -6.64 -1.27 13.71
CA MET A 103 -7.55 -1.95 12.78
C MET A 103 -7.86 -1.06 11.58
N LEU A 104 -7.82 -1.66 10.40
CA LEU A 104 -8.18 -1.05 9.13
C LEU A 104 -9.50 -1.65 8.65
N ASN A 105 -10.41 -0.79 8.25
CA ASN A 105 -11.68 -1.23 7.65
C ASN A 105 -12.01 -0.39 6.41
N SER A 106 -12.52 -1.06 5.40
CA SER A 106 -13.11 -0.45 4.20
C SER A 106 -14.30 -1.30 3.78
N ASN A 107 -15.28 -0.71 3.13
CA ASN A 107 -16.48 -1.44 2.71
C ASN A 107 -17.01 -0.95 1.37
N ILE A 108 -17.75 -1.83 0.70
CA ILE A 108 -18.57 -1.52 -0.46
C ILE A 108 -19.95 -2.17 -0.31
N VAL A 109 -20.94 -1.61 -0.98
CA VAL A 109 -22.18 -2.32 -1.24
C VAL A 109 -21.99 -3.10 -2.53
N VAL A 110 -22.19 -4.42 -2.50
CA VAL A 110 -21.99 -5.32 -3.65
C VAL A 110 -23.00 -5.02 -4.75
N PRO A 111 -22.59 -4.49 -5.91
CA PRO A 111 -23.53 -4.04 -6.92
C PRO A 111 -24.10 -5.15 -7.81
N GLN A 112 -23.37 -6.25 -7.97
CA GLN A 112 -23.76 -7.34 -8.87
C GLN A 112 -23.02 -8.64 -8.54
N ALA A 113 -23.52 -9.75 -9.07
CA ALA A 113 -22.88 -11.05 -8.91
C ALA A 113 -21.58 -11.13 -9.70
N GLY A 114 -20.60 -11.85 -9.17
CA GLY A 114 -19.32 -12.08 -9.81
C GLY A 114 -18.14 -12.18 -8.85
N ALA A 115 -16.93 -12.09 -9.39
CA ALA A 115 -15.69 -12.18 -8.66
C ALA A 115 -15.15 -10.78 -8.29
N TYR A 116 -14.79 -10.64 -7.03
CA TYR A 116 -14.25 -9.41 -6.45
C TYR A 116 -12.91 -9.65 -5.80
N SER A 117 -12.11 -8.61 -5.75
CA SER A 117 -10.93 -8.56 -4.90
C SER A 117 -10.75 -7.17 -4.30
N VAL A 118 -10.05 -7.11 -3.18
CA VAL A 118 -9.62 -5.86 -2.58
C VAL A 118 -8.14 -5.96 -2.25
N GLU A 119 -7.41 -4.94 -2.65
CA GLU A 119 -5.97 -4.80 -2.40
C GLU A 119 -5.73 -3.67 -1.41
N VAL A 120 -4.79 -3.90 -0.49
CA VAL A 120 -4.38 -2.91 0.52
C VAL A 120 -2.95 -2.49 0.23
N TYR A 121 -2.75 -1.22 -0.01
CA TYR A 121 -1.45 -0.61 -0.26
C TYR A 121 -1.01 0.26 0.90
N ILE A 122 0.27 0.25 1.20
CA ILE A 122 0.88 1.16 2.15
C ILE A 122 1.72 2.17 1.38
N ASP A 123 1.47 3.46 1.62
CA ASP A 123 2.16 4.57 0.96
C ASP A 123 2.18 4.39 -0.59
N ASP A 124 3.31 4.67 -1.22
CA ASP A 124 3.50 4.56 -2.67
C ASP A 124 4.08 3.21 -3.10
N ARG A 125 3.83 2.13 -2.36
CA ARG A 125 4.33 0.80 -2.73
C ARG A 125 3.72 0.31 -4.04
N ASP A 126 4.53 -0.28 -4.90
CA ASP A 126 4.10 -0.82 -6.21
C ASP A 126 3.28 -2.11 -6.09
N LYS A 127 3.38 -2.79 -4.94
CA LYS A 127 2.68 -4.05 -4.68
C LYS A 127 1.78 -3.93 -3.46
N PRO A 128 0.61 -4.56 -3.47
CA PRO A 128 -0.26 -4.60 -2.31
C PRO A 128 0.41 -5.36 -1.17
N ASP A 129 0.20 -4.88 0.05
CA ASP A 129 0.58 -5.58 1.28
C ASP A 129 -0.36 -6.73 1.60
N ALA A 130 -1.60 -6.63 1.18
CA ALA A 130 -2.60 -7.69 1.29
C ALA A 130 -3.55 -7.67 0.10
N THR A 131 -4.02 -8.85 -0.29
CA THR A 131 -5.08 -9.03 -1.28
C THR A 131 -6.07 -10.05 -0.75
N VAL A 132 -7.35 -9.71 -0.77
CA VAL A 132 -8.44 -10.61 -0.37
C VAL A 132 -9.44 -10.74 -1.51
N GLU A 133 -9.81 -11.97 -1.82
CA GLU A 133 -10.78 -12.30 -2.87
C GLU A 133 -12.09 -12.75 -2.26
N PHE A 134 -13.19 -12.43 -2.91
CA PHE A 134 -14.53 -12.92 -2.55
C PHE A 134 -15.42 -13.00 -3.79
N THR A 135 -16.55 -13.65 -3.65
CA THR A 135 -17.58 -13.75 -4.70
C THR A 135 -18.91 -13.21 -4.22
N ALA A 136 -19.75 -12.81 -5.16
CA ALA A 136 -21.11 -12.42 -4.90
C ALA A 136 -22.08 -13.19 -5.79
N GLN A 137 -23.27 -13.49 -5.26
CA GLN A 137 -24.34 -14.20 -5.95
C GLN A 137 -25.73 -13.64 -5.63
#